data_9b48acea99b5dd701acd2a5e82d45deb
#
_entry.id   9b48acea99b5dd701acd2a5e82d45deb
#
_cell.length_a   1.000
_cell.length_b   1.000
_cell.length_c   1.000
_cell.angle_alpha   90.00
_cell.angle_beta   90.00
_cell.angle_gamma   90.00
#
_symmetry.space_group_name_H-M   'P 1'
#
loop_
_entity.id
_entity.type
_entity.pdbx_description
1 polymer ?
#
loop_
_entity_poly.entity_id
_entity_poly.type
_entity_poly.pdbx_seq_one_letter_code
_entity_poly.pdbx_strand_id
1 'polypeptide(L)'
;MKMALLYMMLIVTMAIWGFNIVAIKVLVSTFPTLTITALRVFSALLFILPLLFIRPSWKKISRRDGLFLIGISLTTIVGHQVFMSVGLNYTSAVNGGLILGTVPIVTSIGAALFLQERFNIHKVTGVILGFCGVVVIILAGSNYKFTISLGDLLFCCTVIVQAIGFILVKKISDTVDTFVITGISQFFGGGILFFVSVFAEPAGIYQLGQGNWQIWMVFIFSGVIATGAGHYLYNLSIREIGAGKSAIFLNLTPFFAILGSYIFLKESILLGHWLGFFLVVTGVLFGTGVIKSIFIAG
;
A
#
# COMPACT_ATOMS: atom_id res chain seq x y z
N MET A 1 13.31 -16.87 -8.02
CA MET A 1 13.24 -16.76 -6.53
C MET A 1 12.32 -17.86 -6.01
N LYS A 2 12.63 -18.57 -4.90
CA LYS A 2 11.74 -19.61 -4.36
C LYS A 2 10.43 -18.95 -3.89
N MET A 3 9.28 -19.53 -4.24
CA MET A 3 7.95 -18.96 -3.92
C MET A 3 7.76 -18.65 -2.43
N ALA A 4 8.28 -19.53 -1.55
CA ALA A 4 8.22 -19.31 -0.10
C ALA A 4 8.91 -18.01 0.34
N LEU A 5 10.07 -17.69 -0.24
CA LEU A 5 10.77 -16.43 0.05
C LEU A 5 9.95 -15.21 -0.40
N LEU A 6 9.31 -15.29 -1.56
CA LEU A 6 8.48 -14.21 -2.08
C LEU A 6 7.26 -13.94 -1.17
N TYR A 7 6.59 -15.00 -0.72
CA TYR A 7 5.45 -14.85 0.21
C TYR A 7 5.89 -14.30 1.57
N MET A 8 7.06 -14.74 2.07
CA MET A 8 7.62 -14.19 3.30
C MET A 8 7.96 -12.70 3.14
N MET A 9 8.54 -12.30 2.01
CA MET A 9 8.79 -10.88 1.71
C MET A 9 7.49 -10.07 1.66
N LEU A 10 6.39 -10.61 1.10
CA LEU A 10 5.08 -9.96 1.11
C LEU A 10 4.52 -9.81 2.52
N ILE A 11 4.58 -10.85 3.35
CA ILE A 11 4.13 -10.78 4.75
C ILE A 11 4.91 -9.71 5.52
N VAL A 12 6.24 -9.69 5.37
CA VAL A 12 7.11 -8.65 5.97
C VAL A 12 6.73 -7.26 5.45
N THR A 13 6.46 -7.12 4.15
CA THR A 13 6.00 -5.85 3.58
C THR A 13 4.68 -5.39 4.18
N MET A 14 3.72 -6.31 4.37
CA MET A 14 2.44 -5.98 5.02
C MET A 14 2.63 -5.59 6.49
N ALA A 15 3.55 -6.23 7.19
CA ALA A 15 3.90 -5.84 8.56
C ALA A 15 4.51 -4.43 8.59
N ILE A 16 5.48 -4.14 7.72
CA ILE A 16 6.08 -2.82 7.59
C ILE A 16 4.99 -1.77 7.27
N TRP A 17 4.08 -2.05 6.34
CA TRP A 17 3.00 -1.11 6.00
C TRP A 17 1.97 -0.95 7.12
N GLY A 18 1.65 -2.02 7.87
CA GLY A 18 0.80 -1.94 9.05
C GLY A 18 1.40 -1.02 10.12
N PHE A 19 2.66 -1.24 10.50
CA PHE A 19 3.37 -0.34 11.43
C PHE A 19 3.51 1.08 10.88
N ASN A 20 3.63 1.23 9.55
CA ASN A 20 3.71 2.54 8.92
C ASN A 20 2.42 3.36 9.05
N ILE A 21 1.25 2.74 9.23
CA ILE A 21 0.00 3.47 9.50
C ILE A 21 0.13 4.25 10.82
N VAL A 22 0.70 3.62 11.86
CA VAL A 22 0.98 4.28 13.13
C VAL A 22 2.02 5.39 12.95
N ALA A 23 3.08 5.12 12.21
CA ALA A 23 4.11 6.10 11.90
C ALA A 23 3.53 7.34 11.19
N ILE A 24 2.68 7.14 10.19
CA ILE A 24 2.00 8.24 9.48
C ILE A 24 1.13 9.03 10.45
N LYS A 25 0.35 8.38 11.34
CA LYS A 25 -0.47 9.06 12.35
C LYS A 25 0.37 10.00 13.22
N VAL A 26 1.54 9.56 13.65
CA VAL A 26 2.49 10.38 14.43
C VAL A 26 3.02 11.56 13.60
N LEU A 27 3.38 11.32 12.35
CA LEU A 27 3.93 12.36 11.47
C LEU A 27 2.93 13.46 11.15
N VAL A 28 1.69 13.09 10.77
CA VAL A 28 0.64 14.06 10.39
C VAL A 28 0.04 14.80 11.60
N SER A 29 0.22 14.29 12.83
CA SER A 29 -0.13 15.01 14.05
C SER A 29 0.90 16.08 14.43
N THR A 30 2.10 16.01 13.86
CA THR A 30 3.20 16.94 14.15
C THR A 30 3.44 17.93 13.02
N PHE A 31 3.28 17.49 11.77
CA PHE A 31 3.63 18.26 10.58
C PHE A 31 2.42 18.45 9.66
N PRO A 32 2.41 19.47 8.79
CA PRO A 32 1.43 19.62 7.73
C PRO A 32 1.36 18.39 6.84
N THR A 33 0.15 17.88 6.64
CA THR A 33 -0.11 16.53 6.09
C THR A 33 0.46 16.33 4.69
N LEU A 34 0.23 17.28 3.78
CA LEU A 34 0.69 17.15 2.40
C LEU A 34 2.20 17.34 2.29
N THR A 35 2.75 18.29 3.05
CA THR A 35 4.19 18.58 3.06
C THR A 35 4.98 17.37 3.55
N ILE A 36 4.60 16.80 4.71
CA ILE A 36 5.32 15.64 5.24
C ILE A 36 5.12 14.39 4.36
N THR A 37 3.94 14.25 3.73
CA THR A 37 3.68 13.14 2.80
C THR A 37 4.54 13.26 1.55
N ALA A 38 4.69 14.44 0.96
CA ALA A 38 5.55 14.66 -0.19
C ALA A 38 7.01 14.35 0.13
N LEU A 39 7.52 14.88 1.25
CA LEU A 39 8.89 14.63 1.69
C LEU A 39 9.14 13.14 1.99
N ARG A 40 8.17 12.45 2.57
CA ARG A 40 8.21 11.01 2.83
C ARG A 40 8.32 10.21 1.54
N VAL A 41 7.56 10.57 0.50
CA VAL A 41 7.66 9.96 -0.83
C VAL A 41 9.01 10.24 -1.46
N PHE A 42 9.54 11.45 -1.35
CA PHE A 42 10.90 11.75 -1.82
C PHE A 42 11.98 10.99 -1.06
N SER A 43 11.86 10.85 0.25
CA SER A 43 12.85 10.11 1.04
C SER A 43 12.94 8.62 0.67
N ALA A 44 11.91 8.06 0.03
CA ALA A 44 11.97 6.71 -0.55
C ALA A 44 13.10 6.55 -1.57
N LEU A 45 13.49 7.64 -2.24
CA LEU A 45 14.62 7.65 -3.19
C LEU A 45 15.96 7.34 -2.51
N LEU A 46 16.11 7.62 -1.21
CA LEU A 46 17.32 7.26 -0.46
C LEU A 46 17.55 5.74 -0.44
N PHE A 47 16.48 4.94 -0.50
CA PHE A 47 16.59 3.49 -0.67
C PHE A 47 16.86 3.09 -2.12
N ILE A 48 16.18 3.72 -3.07
CA ILE A 48 16.17 3.29 -4.48
C ILE A 48 17.44 3.72 -5.22
N LEU A 49 17.88 4.98 -5.04
CA LEU A 49 19.00 5.53 -5.80
C LEU A 49 20.31 4.76 -5.66
N PRO A 50 20.78 4.37 -4.46
CA PRO A 50 22.01 3.59 -4.32
C PRO A 50 21.94 2.26 -5.10
N LEU A 51 20.78 1.62 -5.12
CA LEU A 51 20.57 0.35 -5.81
C LEU A 51 20.56 0.51 -7.33
N LEU A 52 20.06 1.63 -7.85
CA LEU A 52 20.12 1.96 -9.28
C LEU A 52 21.58 2.19 -9.74
N PHE A 53 22.45 2.74 -8.90
CA PHE A 53 23.87 2.91 -9.22
C PHE A 53 24.65 1.58 -9.17
N ILE A 54 24.31 0.70 -8.23
CA ILE A 54 25.01 -0.62 -8.07
C ILE A 54 24.55 -1.58 -9.17
N ARG A 55 23.30 -1.51 -9.61
CA ARG A 55 22.73 -2.37 -10.67
C ARG A 55 22.18 -1.49 -11.80
N PRO A 56 23.04 -0.96 -12.67
CA PRO A 56 22.60 -0.13 -13.78
C PRO A 56 21.82 -0.98 -14.77
N SER A 57 20.51 -1.05 -14.60
CA SER A 57 19.59 -1.72 -15.53
C SER A 57 18.85 -0.70 -16.42
N TRP A 58 19.59 0.35 -16.83
CA TRP A 58 19.08 1.40 -17.74
C TRP A 58 18.93 0.84 -19.15
N LYS A 59 17.95 -0.06 -19.35
CA LYS A 59 17.47 -0.34 -20.69
C LYS A 59 16.77 0.91 -21.20
N LYS A 60 16.91 1.18 -22.50
CA LYS A 60 16.23 2.31 -23.13
C LYS A 60 14.72 2.18 -22.91
N ILE A 61 14.15 3.08 -22.12
CA ILE A 61 12.72 3.11 -21.80
C ILE A 61 11.99 3.51 -23.10
N SER A 62 11.07 2.66 -23.56
CA SER A 62 10.25 2.99 -24.71
C SER A 62 9.28 4.13 -24.40
N ARG A 63 8.81 4.86 -25.41
CA ARG A 63 7.78 5.90 -25.22
C ARG A 63 6.53 5.35 -24.54
N ARG A 64 6.15 4.12 -24.88
CA ARG A 64 5.02 3.41 -24.29
C ARG A 64 5.24 3.17 -22.79
N ASP A 65 6.41 2.63 -22.40
CA ASP A 65 6.73 2.37 -21.01
C ASP A 65 6.82 3.68 -20.20
N GLY A 66 7.30 4.76 -20.82
CA GLY A 66 7.31 6.11 -20.23
C GLY A 66 5.90 6.59 -19.87
N LEU A 67 4.91 6.41 -20.76
CA LEU A 67 3.51 6.74 -20.48
C LEU A 67 2.95 5.91 -19.32
N PHE A 68 3.27 4.62 -19.26
CA PHE A 68 2.88 3.77 -18.12
C PHE A 68 3.52 4.24 -16.82
N LEU A 69 4.80 4.62 -16.81
CA LEU A 69 5.48 5.15 -15.62
C LEU A 69 4.81 6.44 -15.12
N ILE A 70 4.42 7.35 -16.01
CA ILE A 70 3.62 8.53 -15.65
C ILE A 70 2.28 8.09 -15.05
N GLY A 71 1.58 7.16 -15.69
CA GLY A 71 0.33 6.60 -15.18
C GLY A 71 0.46 5.99 -13.77
N ILE A 72 1.53 5.24 -13.51
CA ILE A 72 1.84 4.69 -12.19
C ILE A 72 2.09 5.80 -11.17
N SER A 73 2.88 6.84 -11.53
CA SER A 73 3.13 7.99 -10.66
C SER A 73 1.84 8.71 -10.27
N LEU A 74 0.98 8.96 -11.26
CA LEU A 74 -0.30 9.67 -11.05
C LEU A 74 -1.31 8.83 -10.26
N THR A 75 -1.31 7.51 -10.42
CA THR A 75 -2.29 6.63 -9.76
C THR A 75 -1.82 6.18 -8.39
N THR A 76 -0.70 5.44 -8.29
CA THR A 76 -0.24 4.85 -7.02
C THR A 76 0.35 5.86 -6.04
N ILE A 77 0.88 6.99 -6.53
CA ILE A 77 1.49 8.00 -5.66
C ILE A 77 0.56 9.19 -5.51
N VAL A 78 0.33 9.97 -6.54
CA VAL A 78 -0.42 11.23 -6.43
C VAL A 78 -1.88 10.99 -6.08
N GLY A 79 -2.61 10.26 -6.93
CA GLY A 79 -4.05 10.03 -6.76
C GLY A 79 -4.37 9.32 -5.45
N HIS A 80 -3.65 8.23 -5.15
CA HIS A 80 -3.82 7.49 -3.91
C HIS A 80 -3.61 8.39 -2.68
N GLN A 81 -2.51 9.14 -2.61
CA GLN A 81 -2.20 9.97 -1.44
C GLN A 81 -3.17 11.16 -1.30
N VAL A 82 -3.50 11.84 -2.40
CA VAL A 82 -4.41 13.00 -2.38
C VAL A 82 -5.82 12.57 -2.00
N PHE A 83 -6.40 11.57 -2.69
CA PHE A 83 -7.76 11.13 -2.39
C PHE A 83 -7.90 10.58 -0.97
N MET A 84 -6.91 9.82 -0.49
CA MET A 84 -6.89 9.30 0.87
C MET A 84 -6.80 10.43 1.90
N SER A 85 -5.86 11.36 1.74
CA SER A 85 -5.63 12.45 2.70
C SER A 85 -6.83 13.41 2.76
N VAL A 86 -7.36 13.82 1.60
CA VAL A 86 -8.55 14.67 1.54
C VAL A 86 -9.78 13.92 2.05
N GLY A 87 -9.93 12.64 1.69
CA GLY A 87 -11.03 11.79 2.15
C GLY A 87 -11.12 11.70 3.67
N LEU A 88 -9.99 11.59 4.37
CA LEU A 88 -9.95 11.53 5.84
C LEU A 88 -10.53 12.77 6.54
N ASN A 89 -10.60 13.92 5.86
CA ASN A 89 -11.25 15.12 6.41
C ASN A 89 -12.78 15.03 6.42
N TYR A 90 -13.36 14.11 5.64
CA TYR A 90 -14.81 14.01 5.44
C TYR A 90 -15.39 12.65 5.87
N THR A 91 -14.55 11.67 6.24
CA THR A 91 -14.99 10.36 6.73
C THR A 91 -14.16 9.87 7.91
N SER A 92 -14.64 8.84 8.59
CA SER A 92 -13.92 8.21 9.68
C SER A 92 -12.79 7.30 9.16
N ALA A 93 -11.76 7.09 9.98
CA ALA A 93 -10.71 6.10 9.68
C ALA A 93 -11.29 4.67 9.54
N VAL A 94 -12.39 4.38 10.24
CA VAL A 94 -13.11 3.09 10.15
C VAL A 94 -13.71 2.91 8.76
N ASN A 95 -14.48 3.90 8.26
CA ASN A 95 -15.06 3.84 6.91
C ASN A 95 -13.96 3.74 5.84
N GLY A 96 -12.94 4.62 5.94
CA GLY A 96 -11.81 4.60 5.02
C GLY A 96 -11.11 3.24 4.99
N GLY A 97 -10.88 2.64 6.16
CA GLY A 97 -10.26 1.31 6.28
C GLY A 97 -11.11 0.20 5.67
N LEU A 98 -12.44 0.23 5.88
CA LEU A 98 -13.38 -0.74 5.27
C LEU A 98 -13.35 -0.64 3.74
N ILE A 99 -13.36 0.59 3.21
CA ILE A 99 -13.33 0.80 1.76
C ILE A 99 -11.96 0.36 1.19
N LEU A 100 -10.84 0.70 1.83
CA LEU A 100 -9.51 0.23 1.42
C LEU A 100 -9.38 -1.30 1.46
N GLY A 101 -10.08 -1.98 2.37
CA GLY A 101 -10.17 -3.44 2.39
C GLY A 101 -10.74 -4.05 1.10
N THR A 102 -11.40 -3.25 0.25
CA THR A 102 -11.87 -3.70 -1.08
C THR A 102 -10.79 -3.67 -2.17
N VAL A 103 -9.60 -3.11 -1.92
CA VAL A 103 -8.49 -3.04 -2.91
C VAL A 103 -8.19 -4.41 -3.53
N PRO A 104 -8.06 -5.52 -2.77
CA PRO A 104 -7.81 -6.84 -3.35
C PRO A 104 -8.93 -7.31 -4.28
N ILE A 105 -10.18 -6.95 -3.99
CA ILE A 105 -11.35 -7.28 -4.84
C ILE A 105 -11.20 -6.57 -6.18
N VAL A 106 -11.08 -5.23 -6.16
CA VAL A 106 -11.00 -4.39 -7.36
C VAL A 106 -9.76 -4.73 -8.18
N THR A 107 -8.61 -4.94 -7.52
CA THR A 107 -7.36 -5.34 -8.20
C THR A 107 -7.49 -6.71 -8.84
N SER A 108 -8.12 -7.69 -8.18
CA SER A 108 -8.30 -9.04 -8.74
C SER A 108 -9.22 -9.05 -9.96
N ILE A 109 -10.30 -8.28 -9.92
CA ILE A 109 -11.21 -8.10 -11.07
C ILE A 109 -10.46 -7.41 -12.21
N GLY A 110 -9.77 -6.30 -11.93
CA GLY A 110 -8.99 -5.58 -12.92
C GLY A 110 -7.86 -6.43 -13.53
N ALA A 111 -7.18 -7.24 -12.73
CA ALA A 111 -6.15 -8.17 -13.22
C ALA A 111 -6.73 -9.25 -14.14
N ALA A 112 -7.93 -9.76 -13.85
CA ALA A 112 -8.59 -10.70 -14.72
C ALA A 112 -8.99 -10.06 -16.07
N LEU A 113 -9.53 -8.83 -16.04
CA LEU A 113 -10.01 -8.14 -17.24
C LEU A 113 -8.86 -7.61 -18.13
N PHE A 114 -7.83 -7.02 -17.52
CA PHE A 114 -6.79 -6.28 -18.26
C PHE A 114 -5.45 -7.00 -18.40
N LEU A 115 -5.20 -8.02 -17.56
CA LEU A 115 -3.96 -8.80 -17.55
C LEU A 115 -4.20 -10.28 -17.92
N GLN A 116 -5.46 -10.67 -18.15
CA GLN A 116 -5.83 -12.06 -18.43
C GLN A 116 -5.38 -13.04 -17.33
N GLU A 117 -5.26 -12.55 -16.09
CA GLU A 117 -4.98 -13.42 -14.95
C GLU A 117 -6.16 -14.37 -14.71
N ARG A 118 -5.88 -15.64 -14.47
CA ARG A 118 -6.93 -16.63 -14.20
C ARG A 118 -7.72 -16.28 -12.95
N PHE A 119 -9.02 -16.14 -13.10
CA PHE A 119 -9.97 -15.89 -12.02
C PHE A 119 -10.62 -17.22 -11.64
N ASN A 120 -10.04 -17.90 -10.66
CA ASN A 120 -10.54 -19.19 -10.20
C ASN A 120 -11.27 -19.07 -8.86
N ILE A 121 -12.06 -20.08 -8.50
CA ILE A 121 -12.87 -20.09 -7.26
C ILE A 121 -12.02 -19.90 -6.02
N HIS A 122 -10.81 -20.45 -5.96
CA HIS A 122 -9.92 -20.29 -4.80
C HIS A 122 -9.50 -18.83 -4.61
N LYS A 123 -9.22 -18.10 -5.71
CA LYS A 123 -8.89 -16.67 -5.67
C LYS A 123 -10.09 -15.85 -5.18
N VAL A 124 -11.30 -16.15 -5.68
CA VAL A 124 -12.55 -15.50 -5.25
C VAL A 124 -12.80 -15.73 -3.77
N THR A 125 -12.78 -16.99 -3.31
CA THR A 125 -12.97 -17.33 -1.90
C THR A 125 -11.93 -16.66 -1.01
N GLY A 126 -10.66 -16.67 -1.42
CA GLY A 126 -9.58 -16.02 -0.69
C GLY A 126 -9.78 -14.51 -0.53
N VAL A 127 -10.19 -13.83 -1.58
CA VAL A 127 -10.49 -12.39 -1.56
C VAL A 127 -11.67 -12.09 -0.64
N ILE A 128 -12.76 -12.86 -0.72
CA ILE A 128 -13.95 -12.67 0.12
C ILE A 128 -13.63 -12.93 1.59
N LEU A 129 -12.96 -14.03 1.92
CA LEU A 129 -12.55 -14.34 3.29
C LEU A 129 -11.63 -13.26 3.86
N GLY A 130 -10.64 -12.80 3.06
CA GLY A 130 -9.74 -11.73 3.45
C GLY A 130 -10.49 -10.42 3.73
N PHE A 131 -11.42 -10.04 2.87
CA PHE A 131 -12.27 -8.86 3.07
C PHE A 131 -13.15 -8.98 4.32
N CYS A 132 -13.84 -10.11 4.51
CA CYS A 132 -14.62 -10.36 5.73
C CYS A 132 -13.74 -10.26 6.99
N GLY A 133 -12.52 -10.79 6.96
CA GLY A 133 -11.57 -10.66 8.05
C GLY A 133 -11.19 -9.22 8.35
N VAL A 134 -10.93 -8.40 7.32
CA VAL A 134 -10.68 -6.95 7.47
C VAL A 134 -11.87 -6.25 8.11
N VAL A 135 -13.10 -6.56 7.66
CA VAL A 135 -14.34 -6.00 8.24
C VAL A 135 -14.42 -6.33 9.73
N VAL A 136 -14.20 -7.59 10.12
CA VAL A 136 -14.22 -8.02 11.53
C VAL A 136 -13.14 -7.31 12.34
N ILE A 137 -11.91 -7.18 11.83
CA ILE A 137 -10.81 -6.47 12.48
C ILE A 137 -11.20 -5.02 12.77
N ILE A 138 -11.69 -4.30 11.76
CA ILE A 138 -11.96 -2.86 11.86
C ILE A 138 -13.16 -2.58 12.75
N LEU A 139 -14.20 -3.43 12.71
CA LEU A 139 -15.40 -3.24 13.51
C LEU A 139 -15.26 -3.68 14.97
N ALA A 140 -14.30 -4.55 15.28
CA ALA A 140 -14.14 -5.15 16.61
C ALA A 140 -13.92 -4.13 17.75
N GLY A 141 -13.36 -2.94 17.45
CA GLY A 141 -13.07 -1.91 18.44
C GLY A 141 -13.92 -0.64 18.28
N SER A 142 -14.93 -0.63 17.42
CA SER A 142 -15.65 0.59 17.07
C SER A 142 -17.13 0.56 17.42
N ASN A 143 -17.66 1.68 17.98
CA ASN A 143 -19.11 1.97 18.03
C ASN A 143 -19.54 2.51 16.66
N TYR A 144 -19.54 1.62 15.65
CA TYR A 144 -19.70 2.01 14.26
C TYR A 144 -21.14 2.46 13.95
N LYS A 145 -21.25 3.64 13.33
CA LYS A 145 -22.50 4.12 12.70
C LYS A 145 -22.25 4.29 11.20
N PHE A 146 -23.01 3.59 10.39
CA PHE A 146 -22.89 3.70 8.94
C PHE A 146 -23.48 5.03 8.46
N THR A 147 -22.62 5.88 7.91
CA THR A 147 -23.02 7.14 7.25
C THR A 147 -22.21 7.27 5.97
N ILE A 148 -22.87 7.53 4.84
CA ILE A 148 -22.19 7.78 3.56
C ILE A 148 -21.81 9.26 3.50
N SER A 149 -20.54 9.52 3.18
CA SER A 149 -19.98 10.87 3.12
C SER A 149 -19.21 11.11 1.81
N LEU A 150 -18.88 12.37 1.52
CA LEU A 150 -17.96 12.72 0.43
C LEU A 150 -16.59 12.01 0.60
N GLY A 151 -16.14 11.83 1.84
CA GLY A 151 -14.92 11.12 2.17
C GLY A 151 -14.95 9.67 1.71
N ASP A 152 -16.09 8.98 1.85
CA ASP A 152 -16.23 7.59 1.40
C ASP A 152 -16.10 7.48 -0.12
N LEU A 153 -16.65 8.44 -0.87
CA LEU A 153 -16.48 8.52 -2.33
C LEU A 153 -15.00 8.73 -2.71
N LEU A 154 -14.28 9.61 -2.00
CA LEU A 154 -12.85 9.82 -2.22
C LEU A 154 -12.04 8.56 -1.91
N PHE A 155 -12.40 7.80 -0.87
CA PHE A 155 -11.79 6.50 -0.60
C PHE A 155 -12.08 5.46 -1.70
N CYS A 156 -13.27 5.46 -2.29
CA CYS A 156 -13.55 4.64 -3.48
C CYS A 156 -12.64 5.03 -4.65
N CYS A 157 -12.42 6.34 -4.88
CA CYS A 157 -11.45 6.79 -5.87
C CYS A 157 -10.03 6.32 -5.52
N THR A 158 -9.63 6.35 -4.24
CA THR A 158 -8.33 5.82 -3.77
C THR A 158 -8.16 4.35 -4.16
N VAL A 159 -9.17 3.50 -3.91
CA VAL A 159 -9.16 2.08 -4.26
C VAL A 159 -9.00 1.88 -5.77
N ILE A 160 -9.76 2.63 -6.57
CA ILE A 160 -9.73 2.52 -8.03
C ILE A 160 -8.37 2.90 -8.59
N VAL A 161 -7.82 4.06 -8.20
CA VAL A 161 -6.52 4.52 -8.71
C VAL A 161 -5.40 3.59 -8.26
N GLN A 162 -5.45 3.05 -7.04
CA GLN A 162 -4.47 2.09 -6.56
C GLN A 162 -4.51 0.79 -7.37
N ALA A 163 -5.70 0.24 -7.63
CA ALA A 163 -5.87 -0.96 -8.44
C ALA A 163 -5.37 -0.75 -9.88
N ILE A 164 -5.70 0.39 -10.49
CA ILE A 164 -5.18 0.77 -11.82
C ILE A 164 -3.65 0.79 -11.79
N GLY A 165 -3.05 1.45 -10.82
CA GLY A 165 -1.60 1.52 -10.67
C GLY A 165 -0.94 0.15 -10.59
N PHE A 166 -1.48 -0.78 -9.80
CA PHE A 166 -0.96 -2.15 -9.70
C PHE A 166 -1.04 -2.91 -11.04
N ILE A 167 -2.12 -2.70 -11.80
CA ILE A 167 -2.27 -3.24 -13.15
C ILE A 167 -1.22 -2.66 -14.11
N LEU A 168 -0.99 -1.35 -14.05
CA LEU A 168 0.03 -0.69 -14.86
C LEU A 168 1.44 -1.18 -14.52
N VAL A 169 1.76 -1.34 -13.24
CA VAL A 169 3.02 -1.95 -12.78
C VAL A 169 3.20 -3.33 -13.41
N LYS A 170 2.18 -4.21 -13.35
CA LYS A 170 2.29 -5.53 -13.97
C LYS A 170 2.53 -5.47 -15.48
N LYS A 171 1.86 -4.55 -16.18
CA LYS A 171 1.99 -4.41 -17.65
C LYS A 171 3.40 -4.09 -18.12
N ILE A 172 4.21 -3.38 -17.32
CA ILE A 172 5.57 -2.98 -17.71
C ILE A 172 6.66 -3.72 -16.94
N SER A 173 6.31 -4.53 -15.94
CA SER A 173 7.28 -5.21 -15.08
C SER A 173 8.14 -6.25 -15.81
N ASP A 174 7.76 -6.68 -17.01
CA ASP A 174 8.53 -7.61 -17.83
C ASP A 174 9.52 -6.84 -18.76
N THR A 175 9.29 -5.59 -19.06
CA THR A 175 10.12 -4.74 -19.94
C THR A 175 10.99 -3.74 -19.17
N VAL A 176 10.51 -3.25 -18.02
CA VAL A 176 11.18 -2.26 -17.18
C VAL A 176 11.55 -2.88 -15.85
N ASP A 177 12.77 -2.62 -15.39
CA ASP A 177 13.23 -3.10 -14.09
C ASP A 177 12.42 -2.51 -12.94
N THR A 178 12.13 -3.32 -11.93
CA THR A 178 11.28 -2.93 -10.80
C THR A 178 11.86 -1.76 -9.98
N PHE A 179 13.19 -1.64 -9.88
CA PHE A 179 13.82 -0.48 -9.25
C PHE A 179 13.55 0.80 -10.05
N VAL A 180 13.61 0.71 -11.38
CA VAL A 180 13.32 1.83 -12.28
C VAL A 180 11.85 2.23 -12.18
N ILE A 181 10.94 1.25 -12.18
CA ILE A 181 9.50 1.51 -12.00
C ILE A 181 9.27 2.26 -10.68
N THR A 182 9.80 1.72 -9.58
CA THR A 182 9.60 2.31 -8.26
C THR A 182 10.28 3.67 -8.13
N GLY A 183 11.53 3.80 -8.58
CA GLY A 183 12.29 5.05 -8.48
C GLY A 183 11.67 6.19 -9.27
N ILE A 184 11.32 5.94 -10.54
CA ILE A 184 10.71 6.97 -11.41
C ILE A 184 9.33 7.37 -10.84
N SER A 185 8.52 6.40 -10.41
CA SER A 185 7.20 6.69 -9.86
C SER A 185 7.29 7.52 -8.57
N GLN A 186 8.23 7.23 -7.68
CA GLN A 186 8.45 8.00 -6.46
C GLN A 186 9.00 9.40 -6.75
N PHE A 187 9.91 9.53 -7.72
CA PHE A 187 10.48 10.82 -8.10
C PHE A 187 9.41 11.76 -8.68
N PHE A 188 8.72 11.33 -9.73
CA PHE A 188 7.69 12.17 -10.37
C PHE A 188 6.47 12.34 -9.47
N GLY A 189 5.98 11.27 -8.82
CA GLY A 189 4.85 11.35 -7.92
C GLY A 189 5.14 12.22 -6.69
N GLY A 190 6.32 12.07 -6.09
CA GLY A 190 6.79 12.92 -4.99
C GLY A 190 6.94 14.38 -5.43
N GLY A 191 7.48 14.63 -6.64
CA GLY A 191 7.59 15.98 -7.22
C GLY A 191 6.25 16.66 -7.37
N ILE A 192 5.27 15.98 -7.93
CA ILE A 192 3.90 16.50 -8.07
C ILE A 192 3.28 16.75 -6.70
N LEU A 193 3.40 15.81 -5.75
CA LEU A 193 2.89 15.99 -4.39
C LEU A 193 3.55 17.17 -3.68
N PHE A 194 4.86 17.33 -3.83
CA PHE A 194 5.59 18.48 -3.27
C PHE A 194 5.08 19.79 -3.85
N PHE A 195 4.91 19.85 -5.15
CA PHE A 195 4.31 21.01 -5.80
C PHE A 195 2.92 21.32 -5.26
N VAL A 196 2.05 20.31 -5.17
CA VAL A 196 0.70 20.46 -4.57
C VAL A 196 0.79 20.95 -3.13
N SER A 197 1.73 20.43 -2.32
CA SER A 197 1.88 20.83 -0.92
C SER A 197 2.28 22.29 -0.76
N VAL A 198 3.14 22.83 -1.63
CA VAL A 198 3.56 24.25 -1.59
C VAL A 198 2.37 25.20 -1.77
N PHE A 199 1.39 24.82 -2.62
CA PHE A 199 0.19 25.64 -2.83
C PHE A 199 -0.88 25.42 -1.76
N ALA A 200 -1.05 24.18 -1.30
CA ALA A 200 -2.08 23.86 -0.32
C ALA A 200 -1.64 24.18 1.13
N GLU A 201 -0.34 24.11 1.40
CA GLU A 201 0.28 24.33 2.73
C GLU A 201 1.49 25.27 2.60
N PRO A 202 1.31 26.57 2.27
CA PRO A 202 2.43 27.48 1.98
C PRO A 202 3.46 27.63 3.11
N ALA A 203 3.02 27.50 4.37
CA ALA A 203 3.88 27.52 5.55
C ALA A 203 4.43 26.14 5.94
N GLY A 204 4.12 25.08 5.19
CA GLY A 204 4.41 23.70 5.57
C GLY A 204 5.88 23.42 5.83
N ILE A 205 6.76 23.95 4.96
CA ILE A 205 8.21 23.76 5.07
C ILE A 205 8.76 24.41 6.36
N TYR A 206 8.25 25.57 6.73
CA TYR A 206 8.72 26.28 7.95
C TYR A 206 8.34 25.55 9.23
N GLN A 207 7.29 24.73 9.22
CA GLN A 207 6.84 23.97 10.38
C GLN A 207 7.63 22.68 10.61
N LEU A 208 8.53 22.30 9.70
CA LEU A 208 9.35 21.09 9.84
C LEU A 208 10.33 21.17 11.03
N GLY A 209 10.68 22.38 11.46
CA GLY A 209 11.52 22.59 12.66
C GLY A 209 10.89 22.14 13.99
N GLN A 210 9.58 21.82 14.02
CA GLN A 210 8.88 21.37 15.22
C GLN A 210 9.18 19.91 15.59
N GLY A 211 9.78 19.13 14.68
CA GLY A 211 10.10 17.72 14.90
C GLY A 211 11.32 17.50 15.77
N ASN A 212 11.20 16.68 16.80
CA ASN A 212 12.33 16.16 17.55
C ASN A 212 13.01 14.99 16.80
N TRP A 213 14.16 14.51 17.32
CA TRP A 213 14.92 13.43 16.68
C TRP A 213 14.12 12.12 16.56
N GLN A 214 13.23 11.82 17.51
CA GLN A 214 12.40 10.62 17.50
C GLN A 214 11.39 10.65 16.34
N ILE A 215 10.76 11.80 16.10
CA ILE A 215 9.83 12.00 14.99
C ILE A 215 10.55 11.88 13.64
N TRP A 216 11.79 12.39 13.55
CA TRP A 216 12.60 12.22 12.36
C TRP A 216 13.03 10.77 12.11
N MET A 217 13.27 9.96 13.16
CA MET A 217 13.48 8.52 13.02
C MET A 217 12.22 7.82 12.48
N VAL A 218 11.01 8.20 12.98
CA VAL A 218 9.74 7.72 12.45
C VAL A 218 9.57 8.11 10.97
N PHE A 219 9.97 9.33 10.59
CA PHE A 219 9.98 9.77 9.20
C PHE A 219 10.88 8.90 8.31
N ILE A 220 12.13 8.63 8.74
CA ILE A 220 13.05 7.76 7.99
C ILE A 220 12.49 6.36 7.84
N PHE A 221 11.94 5.77 8.90
CA PHE A 221 11.25 4.48 8.81
C PHE A 221 10.11 4.52 7.77
N SER A 222 9.25 5.52 7.86
CA SER A 222 8.07 5.67 7.00
C SER A 222 8.44 5.93 5.53
N GLY A 223 9.44 6.77 5.29
CA GLY A 223 9.86 7.15 3.94
C GLY A 223 10.78 6.11 3.30
N VAL A 224 11.90 5.81 3.93
CA VAL A 224 12.94 4.97 3.34
C VAL A 224 12.55 3.49 3.35
N ILE A 225 12.11 2.98 4.52
CA ILE A 225 11.81 1.55 4.67
C ILE A 225 10.41 1.25 4.14
N ALA A 226 9.38 1.88 4.69
CA ALA A 226 8.00 1.52 4.34
C ALA A 226 7.62 1.98 2.92
N THR A 227 7.99 3.20 2.53
CA THR A 227 7.68 3.71 1.20
C THR A 227 8.71 3.23 0.17
N GLY A 228 10.01 3.36 0.41
CA GLY A 228 11.06 2.95 -0.52
C GLY A 228 11.13 1.43 -0.70
N ALA A 229 11.59 0.73 0.32
CA ALA A 229 11.75 -0.73 0.27
C ALA A 229 10.39 -1.43 0.12
N GLY A 230 9.36 -1.00 0.85
CA GLY A 230 8.03 -1.61 0.80
C GLY A 230 7.42 -1.58 -0.61
N HIS A 231 7.40 -0.43 -1.29
CA HIS A 231 6.88 -0.36 -2.66
C HIS A 231 7.73 -1.17 -3.65
N TYR A 232 9.06 -1.17 -3.49
CA TYR A 232 9.92 -2.01 -4.33
C TYR A 232 9.58 -3.50 -4.17
N LEU A 233 9.51 -4.00 -2.93
CA LEU A 233 9.19 -5.41 -2.65
C LEU A 233 7.79 -5.79 -3.15
N TYR A 234 6.83 -4.89 -2.99
CA TYR A 234 5.48 -5.10 -3.47
C TYR A 234 5.40 -5.10 -5.01
N ASN A 235 6.05 -4.16 -5.68
CA ASN A 235 6.14 -4.12 -7.14
C ASN A 235 6.87 -5.34 -7.71
N LEU A 236 7.92 -5.81 -7.03
CA LEU A 236 8.60 -7.07 -7.37
C LEU A 236 7.63 -8.25 -7.27
N SER A 237 6.81 -8.28 -6.24
CA SER A 237 5.79 -9.33 -6.07
C SER A 237 4.73 -9.28 -7.17
N ILE A 238 4.28 -8.09 -7.56
CA ILE A 238 3.37 -7.92 -8.71
C ILE A 238 3.99 -8.50 -9.98
N ARG A 239 5.29 -8.26 -10.22
CA ARG A 239 6.01 -8.82 -11.35
C ARG A 239 5.99 -10.36 -11.32
N GLU A 240 6.34 -10.96 -10.20
CA GLU A 240 6.57 -12.40 -10.05
C GLU A 240 5.29 -13.25 -10.01
N ILE A 241 4.26 -12.81 -9.26
CA ILE A 241 3.04 -13.60 -9.04
C ILE A 241 1.76 -12.94 -9.54
N GLY A 242 1.87 -11.74 -10.12
CA GLY A 242 0.74 -10.97 -10.64
C GLY A 242 0.10 -10.02 -9.64
N ALA A 243 -0.65 -9.06 -10.18
CA ALA A 243 -1.27 -8.00 -9.38
C ALA A 243 -2.36 -8.52 -8.45
N GLY A 244 -3.23 -9.42 -8.94
CA GLY A 244 -4.33 -9.95 -8.16
C GLY A 244 -3.90 -10.83 -6.99
N LYS A 245 -2.88 -11.69 -7.15
CA LYS A 245 -2.37 -12.51 -6.03
C LYS A 245 -1.64 -11.66 -5.01
N SER A 246 -0.82 -10.70 -5.45
CA SER A 246 -0.11 -9.78 -4.54
C SER A 246 -1.10 -8.95 -3.73
N ALA A 247 -2.21 -8.50 -4.33
CA ALA A 247 -3.22 -7.71 -3.65
C ALA A 247 -3.91 -8.44 -2.48
N ILE A 248 -4.06 -9.75 -2.54
CA ILE A 248 -4.67 -10.54 -1.44
C ILE A 248 -3.90 -10.36 -0.12
N PHE A 249 -2.57 -10.20 -0.18
CA PHE A 249 -1.75 -9.99 1.01
C PHE A 249 -2.01 -8.65 1.71
N LEU A 250 -2.55 -7.63 0.99
CA LEU A 250 -2.90 -6.33 1.60
C LEU A 250 -3.89 -6.47 2.76
N ASN A 251 -4.71 -7.52 2.76
CA ASN A 251 -5.63 -7.81 3.86
C ASN A 251 -4.93 -8.07 5.20
N LEU A 252 -3.63 -8.41 5.21
CA LEU A 252 -2.84 -8.56 6.44
C LEU A 252 -2.47 -7.21 7.07
N THR A 253 -2.45 -6.12 6.31
CA THR A 253 -2.02 -4.79 6.77
C THR A 253 -2.81 -4.28 7.97
N PRO A 254 -4.16 -4.36 8.03
CA PRO A 254 -4.93 -3.90 9.18
C PRO A 254 -4.58 -4.62 10.48
N PHE A 255 -4.30 -5.92 10.42
CA PHE A 255 -3.88 -6.66 11.60
C PHE A 255 -2.54 -6.15 12.15
N PHE A 256 -1.55 -5.94 11.29
CA PHE A 256 -0.27 -5.38 11.70
C PHE A 256 -0.38 -3.92 12.16
N ALA A 257 -1.35 -3.15 11.62
CA ALA A 257 -1.63 -1.81 12.11
C ALA A 257 -2.14 -1.83 13.56
N ILE A 258 -3.05 -2.75 13.89
CA ILE A 258 -3.53 -2.93 15.27
C ILE A 258 -2.41 -3.41 16.19
N LEU A 259 -1.59 -4.34 15.74
CA LEU A 259 -0.43 -4.78 16.49
C LEU A 259 0.54 -3.63 16.77
N GLY A 260 0.76 -2.76 15.78
CA GLY A 260 1.54 -1.53 15.94
C GLY A 260 0.91 -0.54 16.92
N SER A 261 -0.41 -0.34 16.84
CA SER A 261 -1.15 0.50 17.80
C SER A 261 -1.08 -0.06 19.23
N TYR A 262 -1.16 -1.36 19.39
CA TYR A 262 -0.97 -2.00 20.69
C TYR A 262 0.43 -1.75 21.28
N ILE A 263 1.48 -1.94 20.45
CA ILE A 263 2.87 -1.81 20.91
C ILE A 263 3.23 -0.34 21.21
N PHE A 264 2.89 0.58 20.31
CA PHE A 264 3.37 1.97 20.36
C PHE A 264 2.37 2.95 20.98
N LEU A 265 1.05 2.69 20.82
CA LEU A 265 0.00 3.58 21.33
C LEU A 265 -0.73 2.99 22.55
N LYS A 266 -0.36 1.74 22.98
CA LYS A 266 -0.96 1.01 24.10
C LYS A 266 -2.47 0.79 23.96
N GLU A 267 -2.96 0.70 22.71
CA GLU A 267 -4.36 0.36 22.42
C GLU A 267 -4.61 -1.14 22.70
N SER A 268 -5.81 -1.50 23.17
CA SER A 268 -6.13 -2.90 23.50
C SER A 268 -6.42 -3.75 22.26
N ILE A 269 -5.92 -5.00 22.25
CA ILE A 269 -6.31 -5.99 21.24
C ILE A 269 -7.52 -6.76 21.76
N LEU A 270 -8.64 -6.72 21.04
CA LEU A 270 -9.88 -7.42 21.36
C LEU A 270 -9.95 -8.78 20.68
N LEU A 271 -10.82 -9.68 21.19
CA LEU A 271 -11.03 -11.01 20.60
C LEU A 271 -11.41 -10.95 19.11
N GLY A 272 -12.23 -9.95 18.72
CA GLY A 272 -12.61 -9.74 17.32
C GLY A 272 -11.41 -9.49 16.39
N HIS A 273 -10.34 -8.83 16.86
CA HIS A 273 -9.12 -8.64 16.09
C HIS A 273 -8.44 -9.97 15.75
N TRP A 274 -8.41 -10.92 16.69
CA TRP A 274 -7.87 -12.26 16.46
C TRP A 274 -8.74 -13.08 15.51
N LEU A 275 -10.07 -13.05 15.69
CA LEU A 275 -11.01 -13.73 14.78
C LEU A 275 -10.86 -13.23 13.34
N GLY A 276 -10.81 -11.91 13.17
CA GLY A 276 -10.58 -11.31 11.85
C GLY A 276 -9.21 -11.67 11.26
N PHE A 277 -8.16 -11.72 12.08
CA PHE A 277 -6.83 -12.16 11.62
C PHE A 277 -6.86 -13.61 11.09
N PHE A 278 -7.51 -14.55 11.78
CA PHE A 278 -7.65 -15.92 11.29
C PHE A 278 -8.40 -15.98 9.95
N LEU A 279 -9.46 -15.19 9.77
CA LEU A 279 -10.17 -15.09 8.49
C LEU A 279 -9.25 -14.55 7.37
N VAL A 280 -8.47 -13.50 7.66
CA VAL A 280 -7.51 -12.93 6.70
C VAL A 280 -6.45 -13.96 6.32
N VAL A 281 -5.82 -14.63 7.29
CA VAL A 281 -4.80 -15.65 7.02
C VAL A 281 -5.37 -16.78 6.17
N THR A 282 -6.56 -17.27 6.53
CA THR A 282 -7.27 -18.29 5.76
C THR A 282 -7.53 -17.80 4.33
N GLY A 283 -7.99 -16.55 4.16
CA GLY A 283 -8.20 -15.92 2.87
C GLY A 283 -6.93 -15.85 2.02
N VAL A 284 -5.79 -15.46 2.61
CA VAL A 284 -4.49 -15.42 1.93
C VAL A 284 -4.06 -16.81 1.49
N LEU A 285 -4.18 -17.83 2.35
CA LEU A 285 -3.79 -19.21 2.04
C LEU A 285 -4.64 -19.80 0.89
N PHE A 286 -5.95 -19.57 0.91
CA PHE A 286 -6.83 -20.01 -0.18
C PHE A 286 -6.57 -19.24 -1.48
N GLY A 287 -6.53 -17.92 -1.42
CA GLY A 287 -6.43 -17.07 -2.59
C GLY A 287 -5.09 -17.16 -3.33
N THR A 288 -4.01 -17.47 -2.62
CA THR A 288 -2.68 -17.66 -3.22
C THR A 288 -2.46 -19.08 -3.76
N GLY A 289 -3.29 -20.04 -3.34
CA GLY A 289 -3.16 -21.45 -3.72
C GLY A 289 -2.01 -22.19 -3.01
N VAL A 290 -1.47 -21.62 -1.93
CA VAL A 290 -0.40 -22.26 -1.11
C VAL A 290 -0.87 -23.61 -0.58
N ILE A 291 -2.14 -23.72 -0.18
CA ILE A 291 -2.72 -24.98 0.31
C ILE A 291 -2.55 -26.10 -0.71
N LYS A 292 -2.80 -25.83 -2.01
CA LYS A 292 -2.58 -26.85 -3.06
C LYS A 292 -1.16 -27.33 -3.16
N SER A 293 -0.18 -26.44 -2.98
CA SER A 293 1.24 -26.82 -3.07
C SER A 293 1.71 -27.68 -1.89
N ILE A 294 1.08 -27.51 -0.73
CA ILE A 294 1.39 -28.31 0.48
C ILE A 294 0.79 -29.72 0.36
N PHE A 295 -0.45 -29.84 -0.14
CA PHE A 295 -1.15 -31.13 -0.26
C PHE A 295 -0.76 -31.96 -1.48
N ILE A 296 -0.08 -31.38 -2.50
CA ILE A 296 0.36 -32.11 -3.70
C ILE A 296 1.84 -32.52 -3.59
N ALA A 297 2.59 -31.93 -2.65
CA ALA A 297 4.00 -32.26 -2.41
C ALA A 297 4.22 -33.35 -1.32
N GLY A 298 3.16 -33.88 -0.70
CA GLY A 298 3.13 -35.04 0.18
C GLY A 298 2.36 -36.19 -0.48
#